data_1a851cc59268b60b057f9c6d936c7fab
#
_entry.id   1a851cc59268b60b057f9c6d936c7fab
#
_cell.length_a   1.000
_cell.length_b   1.000
_cell.length_c   1.000
_cell.angle_alpha   90.00
_cell.angle_beta   90.00
_cell.angle_gamma   90.00
#
_symmetry.space_group_name_H-M   'P 1'
#
loop_
_entity.id
_entity.type
_entity.pdbx_description
1 polymer ?
#
loop_
_entity_poly.entity_id
_entity_poly.type
_entity_poly.pdbx_seq_one_letter_code
_entity_poly.pdbx_strand_id
1 'polypeptide(L)'
;MVLSFSETVNGTHANADQIALRSQAISGAVNYTVLGGATLEQAGCPPVLKLELAQSDANAIKNVVSLAAASSSTYLSLGSSTVAGVDGNSIVAISSGAAVPVSSYTADSTSPTLLTFTINMNTNNMMMNFDEPVDVGAFNANSTTIQGPQSEATGSSVSLTGGSAVVSSDGLQVML
;
A
#
# COMPACT_ATOMS: atom_id res chain seq x y z
N MET A 1 -5.96 0.83 10.30
CA MET A 1 -6.80 2.04 10.15
C MET A 1 -7.88 2.04 11.22
N VAL A 2 -8.25 3.21 11.76
CA VAL A 2 -9.29 3.32 12.81
C VAL A 2 -10.34 4.33 12.36
N LEU A 3 -11.60 3.93 12.37
CA LEU A 3 -12.77 4.76 12.05
C LEU A 3 -13.59 4.97 13.34
N SER A 4 -13.91 6.22 13.63
CA SER A 4 -14.75 6.59 14.79
C SER A 4 -16.07 7.17 14.29
N PHE A 5 -17.16 6.67 14.83
CA PHE A 5 -18.53 7.07 14.49
C PHE A 5 -19.19 7.82 15.64
N SER A 6 -20.24 8.58 15.36
CA SER A 6 -21.03 9.29 16.36
C SER A 6 -21.90 8.33 17.21
N GLU A 7 -22.19 7.14 16.67
CA GLU A 7 -23.04 6.14 17.29
C GLU A 7 -22.38 4.75 17.24
N THR A 8 -22.93 3.81 18.00
CA THR A 8 -22.48 2.41 17.99
C THR A 8 -22.76 1.75 16.64
N VAL A 9 -21.78 1.05 16.09
CA VAL A 9 -21.89 0.36 14.81
C VAL A 9 -21.74 -1.16 14.96
N ASN A 10 -22.37 -1.91 14.07
CA ASN A 10 -22.27 -3.36 14.00
C ASN A 10 -21.20 -3.78 12.99
N GLY A 11 -19.98 -3.99 13.45
CA GLY A 11 -18.85 -4.35 12.60
C GLY A 11 -18.89 -5.76 12.03
N THR A 12 -19.79 -6.65 12.50
CA THR A 12 -19.89 -8.01 11.93
C THR A 12 -20.36 -8.03 10.48
N HIS A 13 -20.96 -6.92 10.03
CA HIS A 13 -21.44 -6.73 8.66
C HIS A 13 -20.74 -5.58 7.94
N ALA A 14 -19.58 -5.17 8.41
CA ALA A 14 -18.86 -4.10 7.73
C ALA A 14 -18.31 -4.56 6.37
N ASN A 15 -18.45 -3.68 5.37
CA ASN A 15 -18.06 -3.92 4.01
C ASN A 15 -16.88 -3.00 3.64
N ALA A 16 -15.68 -3.56 3.61
CA ALA A 16 -14.46 -2.83 3.31
C ALA A 16 -14.42 -2.30 1.86
N ASP A 17 -15.14 -2.93 0.94
CA ASP A 17 -15.21 -2.50 -0.47
C ASP A 17 -15.86 -1.11 -0.66
N GLN A 18 -16.52 -0.62 0.39
CA GLN A 18 -17.16 0.70 0.41
C GLN A 18 -16.24 1.80 0.97
N ILE A 19 -15.00 1.44 1.30
CA ILE A 19 -14.01 2.36 1.89
C ILE A 19 -13.02 2.75 0.78
N ALA A 20 -12.85 4.05 0.54
CA ALA A 20 -11.83 4.52 -0.38
C ALA A 20 -10.94 5.59 0.25
N LEU A 21 -9.63 5.36 0.21
CA LEU A 21 -8.63 6.38 0.50
C LEU A 21 -8.48 7.31 -0.71
N ARG A 22 -8.26 8.59 -0.45
CA ARG A 22 -8.15 9.64 -1.47
C ARG A 22 -7.00 10.58 -1.17
N SER A 23 -6.38 11.09 -2.22
CA SER A 23 -5.30 12.09 -2.08
C SER A 23 -5.83 13.49 -1.74
N GLN A 24 -7.11 13.78 -2.02
CA GLN A 24 -7.75 15.08 -1.80
C GLN A 24 -9.26 14.92 -1.59
N ALA A 25 -9.91 15.93 -0.99
CA ALA A 25 -11.36 16.00 -0.78
C ALA A 25 -12.11 16.58 -2.00
N ILE A 26 -11.74 16.17 -3.21
CA ILE A 26 -12.38 16.63 -4.46
C ILE A 26 -12.79 15.46 -5.33
N SER A 27 -13.77 15.69 -6.20
CA SER A 27 -14.15 14.74 -7.24
C SER A 27 -12.99 14.58 -8.23
N GLY A 28 -12.67 13.33 -8.61
CA GLY A 28 -11.57 13.03 -9.53
C GLY A 28 -10.17 12.94 -8.89
N ALA A 29 -10.04 13.12 -7.56
CA ALA A 29 -8.79 12.85 -6.86
C ALA A 29 -8.37 11.38 -7.02
N VAL A 30 -7.05 11.14 -6.99
CA VAL A 30 -6.50 9.77 -6.94
C VAL A 30 -7.09 9.05 -5.72
N ASN A 31 -7.55 7.85 -5.94
CA ASN A 31 -8.18 7.03 -4.90
C ASN A 31 -7.74 5.57 -4.98
N TYR A 32 -7.85 4.91 -3.87
CA TYR A 32 -7.74 3.46 -3.74
C TYR A 32 -8.91 2.95 -2.89
N THR A 33 -9.64 1.99 -3.39
CA THR A 33 -10.70 1.31 -2.64
C THR A 33 -10.08 0.15 -1.90
N VAL A 34 -10.30 0.08 -0.58
CA VAL A 34 -9.83 -1.03 0.24
C VAL A 34 -10.63 -2.27 -0.14
N LEU A 35 -9.99 -3.20 -0.82
CA LEU A 35 -10.59 -4.45 -1.26
C LEU A 35 -10.57 -5.47 -0.11
N GLY A 36 -11.52 -6.40 -0.13
CA GLY A 36 -11.92 -7.38 0.90
C GLY A 36 -10.87 -8.24 1.64
N GLY A 37 -9.59 -7.90 1.56
CA GLY A 37 -8.54 -8.51 2.37
C GLY A 37 -8.36 -7.88 3.76
N ALA A 38 -9.05 -6.76 4.03
CA ALA A 38 -8.96 -6.11 5.33
C ALA A 38 -9.68 -6.95 6.39
N THR A 39 -9.00 -7.22 7.51
CA THR A 39 -9.62 -7.85 8.67
C THR A 39 -10.19 -6.80 9.60
N LEU A 40 -11.39 -7.10 10.11
CA LEU A 40 -12.09 -6.23 11.04
C LEU A 40 -11.83 -6.72 12.46
N GLU A 41 -11.17 -5.90 13.24
CA GLU A 41 -11.04 -6.13 14.68
C GLU A 41 -12.12 -5.32 15.42
N GLN A 42 -13.17 -5.99 15.87
CA GLN A 42 -14.19 -5.38 16.71
C GLN A 42 -14.45 -6.25 17.93
N ALA A 43 -14.29 -5.66 19.10
CA ALA A 43 -14.73 -6.21 20.37
C ALA A 43 -16.01 -5.50 20.81
N GLY A 44 -17.16 -6.16 20.67
CA GLY A 44 -18.47 -5.60 21.05
C GLY A 44 -19.08 -4.68 19.97
N CYS A 45 -19.91 -3.71 20.38
CA CYS A 45 -20.51 -2.70 19.51
C CYS A 45 -20.01 -1.29 19.90
N PRO A 46 -18.73 -0.97 19.80
CA PRO A 46 -18.22 0.37 20.10
C PRO A 46 -18.50 1.33 18.93
N PRO A 47 -18.41 2.65 19.13
CA PRO A 47 -18.44 3.62 18.04
C PRO A 47 -17.12 3.66 17.25
N VAL A 48 -16.31 2.61 17.34
CA VAL A 48 -14.98 2.51 16.72
C VAL A 48 -14.86 1.22 15.94
N LEU A 49 -14.51 1.32 14.68
CA LEU A 49 -14.19 0.21 13.78
C LEU A 49 -12.71 0.22 13.48
N LYS A 50 -12.03 -0.88 13.77
CA LYS A 50 -10.60 -1.03 13.47
C LYS A 50 -10.43 -1.98 12.29
N LEU A 51 -9.74 -1.50 11.26
CA LEU A 51 -9.40 -2.30 10.07
C LEU A 51 -7.88 -2.50 10.01
N GLU A 52 -7.48 -3.73 9.84
CA GLU A 52 -6.13 -4.09 9.44
C GLU A 52 -6.10 -4.29 7.93
N LEU A 53 -5.24 -3.55 7.23
CA LEU A 53 -5.08 -3.66 5.78
C LEU A 53 -4.31 -4.94 5.45
N ALA A 54 -4.72 -5.65 4.40
CA ALA A 54 -3.90 -6.70 3.82
C ALA A 54 -2.59 -6.10 3.25
N GLN A 55 -1.52 -6.88 3.24
CA GLN A 55 -0.22 -6.44 2.68
C GLN A 55 -0.37 -6.03 1.21
N SER A 56 -1.21 -6.73 0.44
CA SER A 56 -1.51 -6.37 -0.95
C SER A 56 -2.14 -4.98 -1.09
N ASP A 57 -3.07 -4.64 -0.19
CA ASP A 57 -3.74 -3.32 -0.19
C ASP A 57 -2.75 -2.24 0.25
N ALA A 58 -1.94 -2.50 1.26
CA ALA A 58 -0.89 -1.59 1.71
C ALA A 58 0.12 -1.31 0.59
N ASN A 59 0.58 -2.34 -0.12
CA ASN A 59 1.49 -2.19 -1.26
C ASN A 59 0.85 -1.43 -2.42
N ALA A 60 -0.41 -1.72 -2.74
CA ALA A 60 -1.12 -1.00 -3.80
C ALA A 60 -1.31 0.50 -3.46
N ILE A 61 -1.57 0.83 -2.20
CA ILE A 61 -1.62 2.23 -1.72
C ILE A 61 -0.25 2.89 -1.85
N LYS A 62 0.82 2.24 -1.40
CA LYS A 62 2.21 2.73 -1.48
C LYS A 62 2.68 2.95 -2.92
N ASN A 63 2.22 2.12 -3.86
CA ASN A 63 2.55 2.25 -5.28
C ASN A 63 1.96 3.50 -5.93
N VAL A 64 1.00 4.17 -5.27
CA VAL A 64 0.41 5.43 -5.73
C VAL A 64 1.06 6.61 -5.00
N VAL A 65 2.10 7.18 -5.60
CA VAL A 65 2.98 8.21 -5.00
C VAL A 65 2.25 9.39 -4.35
N SER A 66 1.08 9.77 -4.88
CA SER A 66 0.30 10.91 -4.37
C SER A 66 -0.74 10.56 -3.32
N LEU A 67 -0.86 9.27 -2.95
CA LEU A 67 -1.90 8.77 -2.04
C LEU A 67 -1.29 8.35 -0.71
N ALA A 68 -1.86 8.82 0.39
CA ALA A 68 -1.42 8.46 1.74
C ALA A 68 0.09 8.60 1.98
N ALA A 69 0.74 9.55 1.29
CA ALA A 69 2.16 9.86 1.47
C ALA A 69 2.41 10.85 2.61
N ALA A 70 1.40 11.61 3.00
CA ALA A 70 1.41 12.57 4.10
C ALA A 70 -0.01 12.77 4.65
N SER A 71 -0.16 13.42 5.80
CA SER A 71 -1.49 13.78 6.32
C SER A 71 -2.31 14.63 5.34
N SER A 72 -1.64 15.50 4.59
CA SER A 72 -2.27 16.37 3.57
C SER A 72 -2.70 15.64 2.30
N SER A 73 -2.30 14.39 2.10
CA SER A 73 -2.68 13.54 0.98
C SER A 73 -3.42 12.27 1.43
N THR A 74 -4.06 12.31 2.61
CA THR A 74 -4.77 11.18 3.20
C THR A 74 -6.17 11.59 3.61
N TYR A 75 -7.14 11.24 2.77
CA TYR A 75 -8.57 11.47 2.97
C TYR A 75 -9.34 10.17 2.84
N LEU A 76 -10.56 10.15 3.39
CA LEU A 76 -11.43 8.99 3.39
C LEU A 76 -12.79 9.34 2.83
N SER A 77 -13.32 8.50 1.95
CA SER A 77 -14.72 8.45 1.57
C SER A 77 -15.32 7.09 1.92
N LEU A 78 -16.61 7.06 2.30
CA LEU A 78 -17.34 5.87 2.72
C LEU A 78 -18.69 5.78 2.00
N GLY A 79 -19.01 4.60 1.50
CA GLY A 79 -20.38 4.31 1.07
C GLY A 79 -21.31 4.12 2.29
N SER A 80 -22.62 4.33 2.11
CA SER A 80 -23.61 4.12 3.17
C SER A 80 -23.72 2.67 3.62
N SER A 81 -23.31 1.72 2.79
CA SER A 81 -23.29 0.28 3.09
C SER A 81 -21.96 -0.21 3.69
N THR A 82 -21.05 0.71 4.07
CA THR A 82 -19.79 0.34 4.75
C THR A 82 -20.05 -0.38 6.06
N VAL A 83 -20.99 0.11 6.87
CA VAL A 83 -21.42 -0.48 8.13
C VAL A 83 -22.80 0.08 8.48
N ALA A 84 -23.56 -0.63 9.31
CA ALA A 84 -24.82 -0.14 9.87
C ALA A 84 -24.71 0.06 11.38
N GLY A 85 -25.56 0.91 11.95
CA GLY A 85 -25.78 1.00 13.36
C GLY A 85 -26.35 -0.30 13.93
N VAL A 86 -26.35 -0.45 15.26
CA VAL A 86 -26.92 -1.64 15.93
C VAL A 86 -28.44 -1.72 15.75
N ASP A 87 -29.07 -0.62 15.40
CA ASP A 87 -30.50 -0.50 15.05
C ASP A 87 -30.81 -0.87 13.59
N GLY A 88 -29.77 -1.20 12.79
CA GLY A 88 -29.87 -1.57 11.38
C GLY A 88 -29.86 -0.39 10.41
N ASN A 89 -29.80 0.87 10.88
CA ASN A 89 -29.69 2.03 10.02
C ASN A 89 -28.30 2.12 9.36
N SER A 90 -28.28 2.39 8.06
CA SER A 90 -27.01 2.64 7.35
C SER A 90 -26.35 3.92 7.82
N ILE A 91 -25.03 3.96 7.80
CA ILE A 91 -24.29 5.20 8.08
C ILE A 91 -24.56 6.28 7.01
N VAL A 92 -24.33 7.52 7.37
CA VAL A 92 -24.31 8.62 6.38
C VAL A 92 -23.06 8.46 5.52
N ALA A 93 -23.26 8.38 4.20
CA ALA A 93 -22.15 8.27 3.25
C ALA A 93 -21.27 9.53 3.25
N ILE A 94 -19.97 9.35 3.12
CA ILE A 94 -18.99 10.41 2.91
C ILE A 94 -18.62 10.39 1.42
N SER A 95 -19.14 11.36 0.67
CA SER A 95 -18.90 11.43 -0.77
C SER A 95 -17.45 11.78 -1.12
N SER A 96 -17.05 11.50 -2.36
CA SER A 96 -15.70 11.81 -2.86
C SER A 96 -15.38 13.31 -2.87
N GLY A 97 -16.38 14.15 -3.08
CA GLY A 97 -16.22 15.61 -3.07
C GLY A 97 -16.22 16.23 -1.67
N ALA A 98 -16.49 15.43 -0.63
CA ALA A 98 -16.51 15.82 0.78
C ALA A 98 -15.73 14.83 1.66
N ALA A 99 -14.69 14.22 1.09
CA ALA A 99 -13.86 13.25 1.80
C ALA A 99 -13.23 13.86 3.05
N VAL A 100 -13.20 13.09 4.13
CA VAL A 100 -12.72 13.54 5.45
C VAL A 100 -11.20 13.37 5.53
N PRO A 101 -10.45 14.39 5.97
CA PRO A 101 -9.01 14.27 6.18
C PRO A 101 -8.70 13.32 7.35
N VAL A 102 -7.55 12.67 7.27
CA VAL A 102 -7.05 11.83 8.37
C VAL A 102 -6.80 12.70 9.62
N SER A 103 -7.23 12.22 10.78
CA SER A 103 -7.00 12.90 12.06
C SER A 103 -5.61 12.62 12.66
N SER A 104 -5.04 11.45 12.34
CA SER A 104 -3.69 11.06 12.75
C SER A 104 -3.06 10.22 11.65
N TYR A 105 -1.84 10.55 11.27
CA TYR A 105 -1.09 9.89 10.21
C TYR A 105 0.31 9.54 10.71
N THR A 106 0.71 8.30 10.50
CA THR A 106 2.09 7.85 10.70
C THR A 106 2.63 7.43 9.35
N ALA A 107 3.69 8.09 8.91
CA ALA A 107 4.35 7.74 7.66
C ALA A 107 5.00 6.35 7.74
N ASP A 108 5.05 5.67 6.60
CA ASP A 108 5.90 4.49 6.48
C ASP A 108 7.37 4.90 6.59
N SER A 109 8.11 4.18 7.41
CA SER A 109 9.55 4.37 7.65
C SER A 109 10.34 3.09 7.40
N THR A 110 9.68 2.03 6.93
CA THR A 110 10.35 0.79 6.54
C THR A 110 10.96 0.94 5.15
N SER A 111 12.10 0.32 4.94
CA SER A 111 12.74 0.30 3.62
C SER A 111 12.39 -1.00 2.91
N PRO A 112 12.17 -0.97 1.58
CA PRO A 112 11.97 -2.19 0.81
C PRO A 112 13.12 -3.18 0.97
N THR A 113 12.80 -4.45 1.12
CA THR A 113 13.76 -5.54 1.25
C THR A 113 13.75 -6.40 -0.01
N LEU A 114 14.91 -6.69 -0.57
CA LEU A 114 15.06 -7.65 -1.65
C LEU A 114 14.79 -9.07 -1.11
N LEU A 115 13.73 -9.70 -1.60
CA LEU A 115 13.35 -11.07 -1.21
C LEU A 115 14.10 -12.11 -2.04
N THR A 116 14.12 -11.93 -3.36
CA THR A 116 14.76 -12.85 -4.30
C THR A 116 15.27 -12.12 -5.52
N PHE A 117 16.25 -12.69 -6.18
CA PHE A 117 16.63 -12.29 -7.53
C PHE A 117 16.83 -13.51 -8.42
N THR A 118 16.64 -13.33 -9.71
CA THR A 118 16.98 -14.29 -10.74
C THR A 118 17.82 -13.64 -11.83
N ILE A 119 18.69 -14.42 -12.47
CA ILE A 119 19.48 -13.97 -13.60
C ILE A 119 19.34 -14.96 -14.75
N ASN A 120 19.11 -14.44 -15.96
CA ASN A 120 19.07 -15.22 -17.18
C ASN A 120 20.22 -14.77 -18.09
N MET A 121 21.26 -15.57 -18.14
CA MET A 121 22.47 -15.27 -18.91
C MET A 121 22.26 -15.43 -20.43
N ASN A 122 21.17 -16.07 -20.89
CA ASN A 122 20.85 -16.15 -22.33
C ASN A 122 20.20 -14.86 -22.84
N THR A 123 19.42 -14.19 -22.01
CA THR A 123 18.71 -12.94 -22.36
C THR A 123 19.36 -11.70 -21.75
N ASN A 124 20.39 -11.91 -20.90
CA ASN A 124 21.09 -10.88 -20.14
C ASN A 124 20.15 -10.05 -19.22
N ASN A 125 19.09 -10.69 -18.71
CA ASN A 125 18.14 -10.04 -17.83
C ASN A 125 18.33 -10.50 -16.39
N MET A 126 18.18 -9.57 -15.46
CA MET A 126 18.10 -9.84 -14.04
C MET A 126 16.75 -9.34 -13.52
N MET A 127 16.06 -10.14 -12.73
CA MET A 127 14.81 -9.76 -12.07
C MET A 127 15.00 -9.81 -10.56
N MET A 128 14.61 -8.75 -9.90
CA MET A 128 14.64 -8.58 -8.44
C MET A 128 13.23 -8.43 -7.91
N ASN A 129 12.88 -9.17 -6.85
CA ASN A 129 11.57 -9.12 -6.20
C ASN A 129 11.73 -8.52 -4.80
N PHE A 130 10.86 -7.56 -4.47
CA PHE A 130 10.86 -6.84 -3.21
C PHE A 130 9.57 -7.12 -2.42
N ASP A 131 9.59 -6.91 -1.11
CA ASP A 131 8.42 -7.02 -0.22
C ASP A 131 7.49 -5.80 -0.31
N GLU A 132 8.02 -4.66 -0.79
CA GLU A 132 7.30 -3.40 -0.95
C GLU A 132 7.57 -2.77 -2.32
N PRO A 133 6.69 -1.88 -2.82
CA PRO A 133 6.91 -1.15 -4.05
C PRO A 133 8.18 -0.29 -4.00
N VAL A 134 8.95 -0.32 -5.07
CA VAL A 134 10.20 0.42 -5.22
C VAL A 134 10.08 1.48 -6.31
N ASP A 135 10.74 2.62 -6.09
CA ASP A 135 10.88 3.66 -7.11
C ASP A 135 12.04 3.33 -8.05
N VAL A 136 11.71 2.88 -9.26
CA VAL A 136 12.70 2.56 -10.27
C VAL A 136 13.48 3.80 -10.74
N GLY A 137 12.93 5.01 -10.60
CA GLY A 137 13.62 6.26 -10.90
C GLY A 137 14.81 6.55 -9.99
N ALA A 138 14.78 5.99 -8.76
CA ALA A 138 15.87 6.04 -7.81
C ALA A 138 16.85 4.85 -7.93
N PHE A 139 16.57 3.87 -8.79
CA PHE A 139 17.40 2.69 -8.94
C PHE A 139 18.74 3.02 -9.57
N ASN A 140 19.83 2.60 -8.92
CA ASN A 140 21.20 2.78 -9.42
C ASN A 140 21.84 1.41 -9.68
N ALA A 141 21.95 1.03 -10.95
CA ALA A 141 22.59 -0.23 -11.35
C ALA A 141 24.03 -0.37 -10.84
N ASN A 142 24.78 0.73 -10.78
CA ASN A 142 26.18 0.73 -10.32
C ASN A 142 26.35 0.37 -8.84
N SER A 143 25.27 0.41 -8.06
CA SER A 143 25.25 -0.04 -6.66
C SER A 143 24.95 -1.53 -6.52
N THR A 144 24.76 -2.24 -7.62
CA THR A 144 24.48 -3.68 -7.64
C THR A 144 25.77 -4.45 -7.95
N THR A 145 26.15 -5.36 -7.06
CA THR A 145 27.31 -6.24 -7.23
C THR A 145 26.86 -7.69 -7.24
N ILE A 146 27.26 -8.43 -8.27
CA ILE A 146 27.07 -9.89 -8.36
C ILE A 146 28.35 -10.54 -7.90
N GLN A 147 28.25 -11.49 -6.98
CA GLN A 147 29.42 -12.20 -6.44
C GLN A 147 29.21 -13.72 -6.48
N GLY A 148 30.30 -14.46 -6.67
CA GLY A 148 30.26 -15.91 -6.72
C GLY A 148 29.97 -16.56 -5.38
N PRO A 149 30.83 -16.41 -4.36
CA PRO A 149 30.58 -16.95 -3.02
C PRO A 149 29.84 -15.93 -2.14
N GLN A 150 29.25 -16.41 -1.04
CA GLN A 150 28.56 -15.59 -0.07
C GLN A 150 29.48 -14.58 0.67
N SER A 151 30.80 -14.77 0.59
CA SER A 151 31.79 -13.87 1.19
C SER A 151 32.73 -13.31 0.14
N GLU A 152 32.92 -11.99 0.13
CA GLU A 152 33.87 -11.32 -0.77
C GLU A 152 35.34 -11.70 -0.53
N ALA A 153 35.66 -12.25 0.65
CA ALA A 153 37.05 -12.55 1.04
C ALA A 153 37.76 -13.58 0.15
N THR A 154 37.02 -14.37 -0.64
CA THR A 154 37.58 -15.50 -1.43
C THR A 154 37.02 -15.63 -2.84
N GLY A 155 36.24 -14.64 -3.34
CA GLY A 155 35.52 -14.80 -4.58
C GLY A 155 35.63 -13.64 -5.58
N SER A 156 35.27 -13.94 -6.82
CA SER A 156 35.13 -12.93 -7.85
C SER A 156 33.80 -12.20 -7.71
N SER A 157 33.82 -10.88 -7.77
CA SER A 157 32.64 -10.02 -7.80
C SER A 157 32.69 -9.10 -8.99
N VAL A 158 31.52 -8.74 -9.52
CA VAL A 158 31.37 -7.80 -10.62
C VAL A 158 30.24 -6.82 -10.28
N SER A 159 30.57 -5.53 -10.24
CA SER A 159 29.56 -4.48 -10.14
C SER A 159 28.98 -4.20 -11.51
N LEU A 160 27.68 -3.98 -11.58
CA LEU A 160 27.05 -3.57 -12.83
C LEU A 160 27.53 -2.16 -13.21
N THR A 161 27.74 -1.93 -14.49
CA THR A 161 28.23 -0.63 -15.02
C THR A 161 27.14 0.17 -15.72
N GLY A 162 25.91 -0.37 -15.75
CA GLY A 162 24.75 0.24 -16.37
C GLY A 162 23.65 -0.78 -16.56
N GLY A 163 22.60 -0.37 -17.22
CA GLY A 163 21.39 -1.14 -17.49
C GLY A 163 20.16 -0.25 -17.43
N SER A 164 19.09 -0.63 -18.11
CA SER A 164 17.80 0.04 -18.00
C SER A 164 16.90 -0.75 -17.08
N ALA A 165 16.46 -0.11 -16.00
CA ALA A 165 15.53 -0.73 -15.06
C ALA A 165 14.09 -0.49 -15.47
N VAL A 166 13.26 -1.51 -15.41
CA VAL A 166 11.80 -1.45 -15.59
C VAL A 166 11.14 -2.05 -14.38
N VAL A 167 10.11 -1.36 -13.86
CA VAL A 167 9.32 -1.84 -12.71
C VAL A 167 8.03 -2.48 -13.21
N SER A 168 7.56 -3.52 -12.51
CA SER A 168 6.23 -4.11 -12.71
C SER A 168 5.12 -3.13 -12.33
N SER A 169 3.89 -3.36 -12.81
CA SER A 169 2.74 -2.49 -12.53
C SER A 169 2.37 -2.40 -11.04
N ASP A 170 2.72 -3.40 -10.25
CA ASP A 170 2.52 -3.45 -8.80
C ASP A 170 3.70 -2.85 -8.00
N GLY A 171 4.76 -2.46 -8.68
CA GLY A 171 5.95 -1.89 -8.05
C GLY A 171 6.89 -2.89 -7.37
N LEU A 172 6.55 -4.18 -7.33
CA LEU A 172 7.26 -5.18 -6.51
C LEU A 172 8.44 -5.85 -7.23
N GLN A 173 8.53 -5.69 -8.54
CA GLN A 173 9.58 -6.32 -9.34
C GLN A 173 10.35 -5.28 -10.15
N VAL A 174 11.66 -5.38 -10.12
CA VAL A 174 12.56 -4.60 -11.00
C VAL A 174 13.28 -5.54 -11.92
N MET A 175 13.20 -5.28 -13.22
CA MET A 175 13.92 -5.99 -14.28
C MET A 175 15.00 -5.08 -14.85
N LEU A 176 16.21 -5.63 -14.96
CA LEU A 176 17.38 -5.06 -15.63
C LEU A 176 17.68 -5.82 -16.90
#